data_da50bf9bb5db38275affcae99e62e24f
#
_entry.id   da50bf9bb5db38275affcae99e62e24f
#
_cell.length_a   1.000
_cell.length_b   1.000
_cell.length_c   1.000
_cell.angle_alpha   90.00
_cell.angle_beta   90.00
_cell.angle_gamma   90.00
#
_symmetry.space_group_name_H-M   'P 1'
#
loop_
_entity.id
_entity.type
_entity.pdbx_description
1 polymer ?
#
loop_
_entity_poly.entity_id
_entity_poly.type
_entity_poly.pdbx_seq_one_letter_code
_entity_poly.pdbx_strand_id
1 'polypeptide(L)'
;MLDCSAARPSSGAGPHAIRPLRGRAGLVLAGEADITTLDALRAALAALPADGAGDIHLDLTGLRFIDVCCTRELIAITERHPAVRLIAHDPPACLRRITALLYPHASITITGRSRPDTGADGSAGPDADLAGDHLAVAGQSRHPAA
;
A
#
# COMPACT_ATOMS: atom_id res chain seq x y z
N MET A 1 -27.23 -19.75 -33.03
CA MET A 1 -26.19 -18.68 -33.18
C MET A 1 -26.37 -17.75 -31.99
N LEU A 2 -25.64 -18.00 -30.94
CA LEU A 2 -25.57 -17.11 -29.78
C LEU A 2 -24.37 -16.19 -29.97
N ASP A 3 -24.70 -14.95 -30.29
CA ASP A 3 -23.75 -13.89 -30.37
C ASP A 3 -23.22 -13.59 -28.96
N CYS A 4 -22.05 -14.10 -28.65
CA CYS A 4 -21.31 -13.66 -27.49
C CYS A 4 -20.80 -12.27 -27.78
N SER A 5 -21.66 -11.29 -27.61
CA SER A 5 -21.27 -9.89 -27.58
C SER A 5 -20.26 -9.74 -26.47
N ALA A 6 -18.99 -9.67 -26.87
CA ALA A 6 -17.89 -9.38 -25.99
C ALA A 6 -18.23 -8.09 -25.21
N ALA A 7 -18.42 -8.24 -23.92
CA ALA A 7 -18.49 -7.11 -23.02
C ALA A 7 -17.20 -6.32 -23.22
N ARG A 8 -17.31 -5.18 -23.88
CA ARG A 8 -16.23 -4.20 -23.96
C ARG A 8 -15.86 -3.85 -22.53
N PRO A 9 -14.58 -3.90 -22.16
CA PRO A 9 -14.18 -3.26 -20.94
C PRO A 9 -14.58 -1.79 -21.09
N SER A 10 -15.54 -1.36 -20.31
CA SER A 10 -15.90 0.02 -20.22
C SER A 10 -14.62 0.76 -19.79
N SER A 11 -14.09 1.56 -20.70
CA SER A 11 -13.06 2.56 -20.41
C SER A 11 -13.67 3.68 -19.57
N GLY A 12 -14.30 3.29 -18.47
CA GLY A 12 -14.54 4.17 -17.38
C GLY A 12 -13.22 4.31 -16.66
N ALA A 13 -12.58 5.48 -16.78
CA ALA A 13 -11.54 5.88 -15.86
C ALA A 13 -12.17 5.96 -14.46
N GLY A 14 -12.44 4.79 -13.89
CA GLY A 14 -12.80 4.66 -12.50
C GLY A 14 -11.62 5.11 -11.65
N PRO A 15 -11.85 5.54 -10.41
CA PRO A 15 -10.79 5.99 -9.51
C PRO A 15 -9.77 4.90 -9.15
N HIS A 16 -9.93 3.70 -9.67
CA HIS A 16 -9.05 2.56 -9.40
C HIS A 16 -8.63 1.87 -10.70
N ALA A 17 -7.39 1.39 -10.73
CA ALA A 17 -6.89 0.56 -11.80
C ALA A 17 -6.10 -0.62 -11.21
N ILE A 18 -6.43 -1.82 -11.68
CA ILE A 18 -5.71 -3.06 -11.38
C ILE A 18 -5.26 -3.64 -12.71
N ARG A 19 -3.96 -3.82 -12.89
CA ARG A 19 -3.40 -4.33 -14.13
C ARG A 19 -2.14 -5.14 -13.88
N PRO A 20 -1.80 -6.11 -14.75
CA PRO A 20 -0.54 -6.84 -14.66
C PRO A 20 0.67 -5.91 -14.76
N LEU A 21 1.69 -6.20 -13.99
CA LEU A 21 2.99 -5.55 -14.10
C LEU A 21 3.73 -6.12 -15.33
N ARG A 22 4.34 -5.23 -16.11
CA ARG A 22 5.09 -5.67 -17.30
C ARG A 22 6.47 -6.18 -16.91
N GLY A 23 6.88 -7.30 -17.52
CA GLY A 23 8.25 -7.81 -17.43
C GLY A 23 8.57 -8.61 -16.15
N ARG A 24 7.62 -8.72 -15.21
CA ARG A 24 7.77 -9.55 -14.00
C ARG A 24 6.41 -9.93 -13.43
N ALA A 25 6.39 -10.97 -12.61
CA ALA A 25 5.17 -11.37 -11.93
C ALA A 25 4.72 -10.27 -10.95
N GLY A 26 3.51 -9.79 -11.10
CA GLY A 26 2.98 -8.78 -10.22
C GLY A 26 1.83 -7.97 -10.79
N LEU A 27 1.39 -7.01 -10.00
CA LEU A 27 0.27 -6.11 -10.29
C LEU A 27 0.65 -4.65 -10.06
N VAL A 28 0.04 -3.79 -10.85
CA VAL A 28 -0.03 -2.35 -10.58
C VAL A 28 -1.41 -2.06 -10.01
N LEU A 29 -1.46 -1.43 -8.85
CA LEU A 29 -2.70 -0.95 -8.23
C LEU A 29 -2.66 0.57 -8.13
N ALA A 30 -3.71 1.22 -8.58
CA ALA A 30 -3.85 2.67 -8.51
C ALA A 30 -5.26 3.08 -8.08
N GLY A 31 -5.37 4.24 -7.47
CA GLY A 31 -6.63 4.76 -6.93
C GLY A 31 -6.92 4.24 -5.53
N GLU A 32 -8.09 3.68 -5.33
CA GLU A 32 -8.55 3.17 -4.05
C GLU A 32 -8.93 1.69 -4.18
N ALA A 33 -8.46 0.88 -3.25
CA ALA A 33 -8.78 -0.54 -3.17
C ALA A 33 -9.66 -0.79 -1.95
N ASP A 34 -10.92 -1.06 -2.20
CA ASP A 34 -11.94 -1.29 -1.18
C ASP A 34 -12.82 -2.48 -1.55
N ILE A 35 -13.89 -2.68 -0.80
CA ILE A 35 -14.83 -3.78 -1.01
C ILE A 35 -15.43 -3.79 -2.42
N THR A 36 -15.54 -2.65 -3.08
CA THR A 36 -16.10 -2.58 -4.45
C THR A 36 -15.12 -3.06 -5.51
N THR A 37 -13.83 -3.02 -5.22
CA THR A 37 -12.75 -3.46 -6.10
C THR A 37 -12.24 -4.86 -5.76
N LEU A 38 -12.73 -5.45 -4.68
CA LEU A 38 -12.24 -6.70 -4.12
C LEU A 38 -12.29 -7.86 -5.12
N ASP A 39 -13.39 -8.00 -5.86
CA ASP A 39 -13.54 -9.09 -6.83
C ASP A 39 -12.58 -8.93 -8.02
N ALA A 40 -12.37 -7.70 -8.47
CA ALA A 40 -11.38 -7.41 -9.50
C ALA A 40 -9.95 -7.72 -9.03
N LEU A 41 -9.65 -7.40 -7.77
CA LEU A 41 -8.37 -7.73 -7.16
C LEU A 41 -8.15 -9.24 -7.05
N ARG A 42 -9.16 -9.98 -6.60
CA ARG A 42 -9.13 -11.46 -6.55
C ARG A 42 -8.88 -12.08 -7.92
N ALA A 43 -9.59 -11.62 -8.93
CA ALA A 43 -9.42 -12.10 -10.30
C ALA A 43 -8.00 -11.82 -10.82
N ALA A 44 -7.46 -10.63 -10.56
CA ALA A 44 -6.12 -10.26 -10.97
C ALA A 44 -5.04 -11.09 -10.24
N LEU A 45 -5.21 -11.35 -8.94
CA LEU A 45 -4.31 -12.20 -8.17
C LEU A 45 -4.35 -13.67 -8.64
N ALA A 46 -5.55 -14.18 -8.96
CA ALA A 46 -5.71 -15.53 -9.47
C ALA A 46 -5.08 -15.73 -10.86
N ALA A 47 -4.97 -14.67 -11.65
CA ALA A 47 -4.33 -14.70 -12.96
C ALA A 47 -2.79 -14.62 -12.90
N LEU A 48 -2.21 -14.37 -11.73
CA LEU A 48 -0.75 -14.37 -11.58
C LEU A 48 -0.19 -15.80 -11.68
N PRO A 49 0.95 -15.99 -12.33
CA PRO A 49 1.63 -17.27 -12.33
C PRO A 49 2.11 -17.61 -10.93
N ALA A 50 1.43 -18.54 -10.29
CA ALA A 50 1.76 -19.01 -8.93
C ALA A 50 2.64 -20.28 -8.94
N ASP A 51 3.04 -20.75 -10.11
CA ASP A 51 3.67 -22.06 -10.33
C ASP A 51 5.15 -22.13 -9.92
N GLY A 52 5.69 -21.05 -9.37
CA GLY A 52 7.08 -20.98 -8.96
C GLY A 52 7.28 -20.26 -7.63
N ALA A 53 8.25 -20.72 -6.87
CA ALA A 53 8.82 -19.93 -5.81
C ALA A 53 9.37 -18.63 -6.42
N GLY A 54 8.95 -17.49 -5.90
CA GLY A 54 9.43 -16.22 -6.42
C GLY A 54 8.77 -15.01 -5.79
N ASP A 55 9.25 -13.87 -6.22
CA ASP A 55 8.75 -12.60 -5.75
C ASP A 55 7.59 -12.12 -6.64
N ILE A 56 6.47 -11.79 -6.02
CA ILE A 56 5.36 -11.09 -6.66
C ILE A 56 5.48 -9.61 -6.31
N HIS A 57 5.62 -8.80 -7.34
CA HIS A 57 5.80 -7.37 -7.17
C HIS A 57 4.45 -6.63 -7.25
N LEU A 58 4.22 -5.76 -6.30
CA LEU A 58 3.07 -4.87 -6.28
C LEU A 58 3.56 -3.43 -6.45
N ASP A 59 3.27 -2.83 -7.57
CA ASP A 59 3.49 -1.40 -7.77
C ASP A 59 2.29 -0.63 -7.23
N LEU A 60 2.49 0.01 -6.10
CA LEU A 60 1.46 0.72 -5.34
C LEU A 60 1.65 2.24 -5.38
N THR A 61 2.53 2.71 -6.27
CA THR A 61 2.84 4.14 -6.42
C THR A 61 1.60 5.00 -6.66
N GLY A 62 0.64 4.47 -7.42
CA GLY A 62 -0.63 5.14 -7.70
C GLY A 62 -1.74 4.86 -6.70
N LEU A 63 -1.53 3.97 -5.73
CA LEU A 63 -2.56 3.60 -4.75
C LEU A 63 -2.63 4.64 -3.64
N ARG A 64 -3.82 5.19 -3.40
CA ARG A 64 -4.05 6.19 -2.36
C ARG A 64 -4.59 5.57 -1.08
N PHE A 65 -5.41 4.55 -1.20
CA PHE A 65 -6.07 3.88 -0.09
C PHE A 65 -6.21 2.39 -0.37
N ILE A 66 -6.12 1.60 0.68
CA ILE A 66 -6.47 0.18 0.67
C ILE A 66 -7.12 -0.18 2.00
N ASP A 67 -8.21 -0.92 1.94
CA ASP A 67 -8.90 -1.41 3.13
C ASP A 67 -8.33 -2.74 3.65
N VAL A 68 -8.83 -3.18 4.78
CA VAL A 68 -8.41 -4.44 5.43
C VAL A 68 -8.78 -5.65 4.57
N CYS A 69 -9.93 -5.63 3.89
CA CYS A 69 -10.38 -6.76 3.07
C CYS A 69 -9.45 -6.98 1.87
N CYS A 70 -9.11 -5.91 1.16
CA CYS A 70 -8.17 -5.97 0.04
C CYS A 70 -6.75 -6.31 0.51
N THR A 71 -6.32 -5.77 1.65
CA THR A 71 -5.02 -6.14 2.24
C THR A 71 -4.97 -7.62 2.56
N ARG A 72 -6.04 -8.19 3.14
CA ARG A 72 -6.13 -9.62 3.44
C ARG A 72 -6.00 -10.48 2.19
N GLU A 73 -6.61 -10.10 1.07
CA GLU A 73 -6.49 -10.84 -0.19
C GLU A 73 -5.04 -10.82 -0.73
N LEU A 74 -4.35 -9.69 -0.60
CA LEU A 74 -2.92 -9.62 -0.96
C LEU A 74 -2.10 -10.59 -0.10
N ILE A 75 -2.30 -10.59 1.20
CA ILE A 75 -1.55 -11.46 2.12
C ILE A 75 -1.89 -12.95 1.91
N ALA A 76 -3.15 -13.27 1.63
CA ALA A 76 -3.61 -14.65 1.45
C ALA A 76 -2.88 -15.39 0.31
N ILE A 77 -2.28 -14.69 -0.64
CA ILE A 77 -1.47 -15.35 -1.67
C ILE A 77 -0.20 -15.98 -1.08
N THR A 78 0.41 -15.34 -0.08
CA THR A 78 1.61 -15.88 0.59
C THR A 78 1.27 -17.04 1.52
N GLU A 79 0.06 -17.07 2.06
CA GLU A 79 -0.43 -18.18 2.88
C GLU A 79 -0.72 -19.42 2.03
N ARG A 80 -1.31 -19.22 0.85
CA ARG A 80 -1.59 -20.31 -0.11
C ARG A 80 -0.33 -20.81 -0.81
N HIS A 81 0.67 -19.97 -0.96
CA HIS A 81 1.93 -20.26 -1.64
C HIS A 81 3.11 -19.82 -0.77
N PRO A 82 3.54 -20.64 0.21
CA PRO A 82 4.58 -20.25 1.18
C PRO A 82 5.94 -19.92 0.57
N ALA A 83 6.19 -20.37 -0.67
CA ALA A 83 7.40 -20.04 -1.42
C ALA A 83 7.34 -18.68 -2.13
N VAL A 84 6.19 -18.02 -2.08
CA VAL A 84 5.98 -16.69 -2.68
C VAL A 84 6.19 -15.61 -1.63
N ARG A 85 6.90 -14.54 -2.02
CA ARG A 85 7.01 -13.31 -1.23
C ARG A 85 6.36 -12.16 -1.98
N LEU A 86 5.67 -11.30 -1.27
CA LEU A 86 5.16 -10.05 -1.83
C LEU A 86 6.18 -8.95 -1.65
N ILE A 87 6.45 -8.22 -2.71
CA ILE A 87 7.30 -7.02 -2.69
C ILE A 87 6.40 -5.82 -3.02
N ALA A 88 6.05 -5.06 -2.01
CA ALA A 88 5.21 -3.88 -2.15
C ALA A 88 6.07 -2.62 -2.34
N HIS A 89 5.94 -2.00 -3.51
CA HIS A 89 6.67 -0.79 -3.87
C HIS A 89 5.82 0.45 -3.59
N ASP A 90 6.38 1.38 -2.83
CA ASP A 90 5.77 2.67 -2.48
C ASP A 90 4.30 2.59 -1.99
N PRO A 91 4.01 1.73 -1.00
CA PRO A 91 2.65 1.57 -0.53
C PRO A 91 2.15 2.79 0.24
N PRO A 92 0.81 3.02 0.26
CA PRO A 92 0.21 4.03 1.12
C PRO A 92 0.42 3.68 2.61
N ALA A 93 0.36 4.69 3.47
CA ALA A 93 0.59 4.51 4.92
C ALA A 93 -0.43 3.55 5.56
N CYS A 94 -1.68 3.53 5.06
CA CYS A 94 -2.70 2.60 5.54
C CYS A 94 -2.28 1.13 5.36
N LEU A 95 -1.70 0.75 4.22
CA LEU A 95 -1.21 -0.62 4.01
C LEU A 95 -0.12 -0.99 5.04
N ARG A 96 0.84 -0.10 5.25
CA ARG A 96 1.91 -0.34 6.25
C ARG A 96 1.33 -0.54 7.64
N ARG A 97 0.35 0.29 8.02
CA ARG A 97 -0.30 0.21 9.31
C ARG A 97 -1.10 -1.07 9.47
N ILE A 98 -1.89 -1.45 8.47
CA ILE A 98 -2.69 -2.68 8.49
C ILE A 98 -1.77 -3.91 8.59
N THR A 99 -0.71 -3.96 7.78
CA THR A 99 0.21 -5.11 7.82
C THR A 99 0.95 -5.21 9.14
N ALA A 100 1.43 -4.10 9.69
CA ALA A 100 2.12 -4.11 10.98
C ALA A 100 1.22 -4.53 12.15
N LEU A 101 -0.06 -4.16 12.14
CA LEU A 101 -0.99 -4.44 13.22
C LEU A 101 -1.65 -5.82 13.11
N LEU A 102 -2.06 -6.20 11.91
CA LEU A 102 -2.88 -7.40 11.71
C LEU A 102 -2.10 -8.60 11.14
N TYR A 103 -0.99 -8.33 10.44
CA TYR A 103 -0.23 -9.36 9.74
C TYR A 103 1.28 -9.27 10.00
N PRO A 104 1.72 -9.25 11.27
CA PRO A 104 3.14 -9.02 11.61
C PRO A 104 4.08 -10.12 11.10
N HIS A 105 3.54 -11.28 10.74
CA HIS A 105 4.31 -12.43 10.24
C HIS A 105 4.11 -12.71 8.74
N ALA A 106 3.41 -11.82 8.04
CA ALA A 106 3.19 -12.01 6.61
C ALA A 106 4.50 -11.88 5.82
N SER A 107 4.64 -12.72 4.79
CA SER A 107 5.79 -12.66 3.86
C SER A 107 5.64 -11.50 2.87
N ILE A 108 5.58 -10.28 3.41
CA ILE A 108 5.53 -9.04 2.63
C ILE A 108 6.73 -8.17 2.94
N THR A 109 7.45 -7.77 1.90
CA THR A 109 8.54 -6.81 1.97
C THR A 109 8.06 -5.48 1.44
N ILE A 110 8.19 -4.44 2.22
CA ILE A 110 7.80 -3.09 1.85
C ILE A 110 9.03 -2.31 1.44
N THR A 111 9.02 -1.76 0.23
CA THR A 111 10.10 -0.95 -0.32
C THR A 111 9.60 0.46 -0.65
N GLY A 112 10.52 1.42 -0.68
CA GLY A 112 10.20 2.82 -0.97
C GLY A 112 9.75 3.63 0.23
N ARG A 113 9.35 4.88 -0.02
CA ARG A 113 8.94 5.84 1.00
C ARG A 113 7.47 5.66 1.37
N SER A 114 7.15 5.81 2.65
CA SER A 114 5.75 5.97 3.06
C SER A 114 5.21 7.26 2.47
N ARG A 115 4.19 7.13 1.65
CA ARG A 115 3.38 8.28 1.26
C ARG A 115 2.33 8.50 2.36
N PRO A 116 2.12 9.74 2.79
CA PRO A 116 1.00 10.01 3.68
C PRO A 116 -0.31 9.60 2.99
N ASP A 117 -1.23 9.09 3.77
CA ASP A 117 -2.59 8.84 3.28
C ASP A 117 -3.16 10.20 2.87
N THR A 118 -3.31 10.41 1.58
CA THR A 118 -4.01 11.58 1.09
C THR A 118 -5.49 11.27 1.22
N GLY A 119 -5.97 11.29 2.46
CA GLY A 119 -7.39 11.42 2.72
C GLY A 119 -7.83 12.72 2.04
N ALA A 120 -8.87 12.61 1.24
CA ALA A 120 -9.52 13.76 0.67
C ALA A 120 -10.15 14.57 1.81
N ASP A 121 -9.36 15.43 2.40
CA ASP A 121 -9.82 16.58 3.12
C ASP A 121 -8.80 17.69 2.92
N GLY A 122 -9.13 18.55 1.97
CA GLY A 122 -8.41 19.77 1.71
C GLY A 122 -8.59 20.74 2.87
N SER A 123 -7.92 20.49 3.93
CA SER A 123 -7.67 21.47 4.96
C SER A 123 -6.21 21.38 5.36
N ALA A 124 -5.37 21.74 4.42
CA ALA A 124 -4.06 22.21 4.77
C ALA A 124 -4.24 23.56 5.45
N GLY A 125 -4.44 23.56 6.74
CA GLY A 125 -4.25 24.74 7.53
C GLY A 125 -2.78 25.12 7.45
N PRO A 126 -2.44 26.32 7.00
CA PRO A 126 -1.11 26.82 7.13
C PRO A 126 -0.95 27.27 8.57
N ASP A 127 -0.40 26.46 9.43
CA ASP A 127 0.18 26.96 10.68
C ASP A 127 0.70 25.79 11.49
N ALA A 128 1.85 25.33 11.12
CA ALA A 128 2.71 24.63 12.05
C ALA A 128 4.11 25.22 11.98
N ASP A 129 4.16 26.55 11.99
CA ASP A 129 5.36 27.26 12.36
C ASP A 129 5.31 27.54 13.88
N LEU A 130 5.36 26.48 14.64
CA LEU A 130 5.82 26.54 15.99
C LEU A 130 7.27 26.06 15.97
N ALA A 131 8.12 26.95 15.54
CA ALA A 131 9.49 26.93 15.94
C ALA A 131 9.48 26.92 17.47
N GLY A 132 9.61 25.74 18.04
CA GLY A 132 9.81 25.58 19.46
C GLY A 132 11.09 26.29 19.82
N ASP A 133 10.94 27.45 20.38
CA ASP A 133 11.98 28.13 21.10
C ASP A 133 12.34 27.22 22.30
N HIS A 134 13.32 26.40 22.06
CA HIS A 134 13.90 25.60 23.10
C HIS A 134 14.74 26.52 23.96
N LEU A 135 14.26 26.79 25.13
CA LEU A 135 15.03 27.33 26.19
C LEU A 135 16.19 26.38 26.54
N ALA A 136 17.34 26.70 26.05
CA ALA A 136 18.59 26.14 26.56
C ALA A 136 18.80 26.69 27.97
N VAL A 137 18.44 25.93 28.96
CA VAL A 137 18.82 26.20 30.35
C VAL A 137 20.28 25.81 30.50
N ALA A 138 21.12 26.76 30.39
CA ALA A 138 22.50 26.62 30.83
C ALA A 138 22.54 26.61 32.36
N GLY A 139 22.58 25.43 32.94
CA GLY A 139 22.89 25.26 34.35
C GLY A 139 24.32 25.64 34.64
N GLN A 140 24.54 26.81 35.18
CA GLN A 140 25.84 27.17 35.75
C GLN A 140 25.90 26.69 37.19
N SER A 141 26.54 25.59 37.40
CA SER A 141 27.03 25.20 38.72
C SER A 141 28.27 25.99 39.03
N ARG A 142 28.13 27.04 39.79
CA ARG A 142 29.30 27.67 40.47
C ARG A 142 29.41 27.00 41.83
N HIS A 143 30.50 26.31 42.00
CA HIS A 143 30.99 25.90 43.30
C HIS A 143 31.92 26.97 43.81
N PRO A 144 31.71 27.57 44.98
CA PRO A 144 32.75 28.31 45.61
C PRO A 144 33.59 27.35 46.44
N ALA A 145 34.83 27.27 46.14
CA ALA A 145 35.84 26.70 47.03
C ALA A 145 36.12 27.71 48.14
N ALA A 146 36.08 27.26 49.36
CA ALA A 146 36.72 27.91 50.49
C ALA A 146 38.06 27.22 50.78
#